data_447f1c486db66d9470b611ada588e3cb
#
_entry.id   447f1c486db66d9470b611ada588e3cb
#
_cell.length_a   1.000
_cell.length_b   1.000
_cell.length_c   1.000
_cell.angle_alpha   90.00
_cell.angle_beta   90.00
_cell.angle_gamma   90.00
#
_symmetry.space_group_name_H-M   'P 1'
#
loop_
_entity.id
_entity.type
_entity.pdbx_description
1 polymer ?
#
loop_
_entity_poly.entity_id
_entity_poly.type
_entity_poly.pdbx_seq_one_letter_code
_entity_poly.pdbx_strand_id
1 'polypeptide(L)'
;MSRYVINRKDLDENIEIIKKKAGVPLIGVVKGNGYGFGIKELTSVLLRHDIKTFAVTEVTDIPELKELLLDEDILVMRSTCLENEAEIIAENGAIATIGSLRAAQVMNAVSEELGVVTKCHLKIDTGMGRYGFMPSQVADAVKCYSLPNLKFIGAYTHFSSAFRNKELTKAQLVMFKDTMAQIQKEVGDVGVLHCANSPALLNVDNVSLDTVRIGSAFTGRVITRSKSGLHRLGSLQAEVVETKTVPKGYSIGYNGLYKTKHETEVAIVPIGHYDGFGLTKEKEFYDFRYVLSVFKRFLKKQQMYVKINGRMYHVIGGIGLSHTAVDITGSDVKPGDLASVDISPLMVNPRIERVYR
;
A
#
# COMPACT_ATOMS: atom_id res chain seq x y z
N MET A 1 -9.60 16.26 -18.18
CA MET A 1 -8.74 16.19 -16.98
C MET A 1 -8.38 14.74 -16.72
N SER A 2 -7.16 14.47 -16.24
CA SER A 2 -6.75 13.11 -15.87
C SER A 2 -7.44 12.64 -14.58
N ARG A 3 -7.79 11.35 -14.53
CA ARG A 3 -8.42 10.69 -13.36
C ARG A 3 -7.88 9.28 -13.19
N TYR A 4 -7.80 8.82 -11.95
CA TYR A 4 -7.39 7.46 -11.65
C TYR A 4 -8.63 6.60 -11.42
N VAL A 5 -8.92 5.70 -12.35
CA VAL A 5 -10.15 4.93 -12.38
C VAL A 5 -9.92 3.55 -11.78
N ILE A 6 -10.77 3.18 -10.82
CA ILE A 6 -10.77 1.91 -10.10
C ILE A 6 -12.09 1.19 -10.42
N ASN A 7 -11.98 -0.02 -10.95
CA ASN A 7 -13.16 -0.87 -11.15
C ASN A 7 -13.68 -1.35 -9.80
N ARG A 8 -14.90 -0.93 -9.45
CA ARG A 8 -15.52 -1.22 -8.18
C ARG A 8 -15.86 -2.70 -8.03
N LYS A 9 -16.42 -3.32 -9.06
CA LYS A 9 -16.78 -4.74 -9.06
C LYS A 9 -15.54 -5.62 -8.84
N ASP A 10 -14.46 -5.34 -9.56
CA ASP A 10 -13.20 -6.09 -9.41
C ASP A 10 -12.60 -5.91 -8.01
N LEU A 11 -12.78 -4.73 -7.38
CA LEU A 11 -12.36 -4.50 -6.00
C LEU A 11 -13.19 -5.32 -5.02
N ASP A 12 -14.50 -5.32 -5.17
CA ASP A 12 -15.40 -6.12 -4.34
C ASP A 12 -15.06 -7.63 -4.47
N GLU A 13 -14.78 -8.12 -5.69
CA GLU A 13 -14.32 -9.49 -5.92
C GLU A 13 -12.96 -9.78 -5.24
N ASN A 14 -12.02 -8.86 -5.31
CA ASN A 14 -10.74 -9.00 -4.60
C ASN A 14 -10.94 -9.13 -3.09
N ILE A 15 -11.81 -8.33 -2.50
CA ILE A 15 -12.11 -8.37 -1.07
C ILE A 15 -12.68 -9.75 -0.68
N GLU A 16 -13.63 -10.27 -1.44
CA GLU A 16 -14.23 -11.58 -1.18
C GLU A 16 -13.21 -12.73 -1.32
N ILE A 17 -12.35 -12.70 -2.33
CA ILE A 17 -11.24 -13.67 -2.48
C ILE A 17 -10.32 -13.63 -1.26
N ILE A 18 -9.99 -12.44 -0.79
CA ILE A 18 -9.11 -12.23 0.37
C ILE A 18 -9.79 -12.74 1.65
N LYS A 19 -11.06 -12.39 1.91
CA LYS A 19 -11.84 -12.85 3.07
C LYS A 19 -11.89 -14.38 3.10
N LYS A 20 -12.23 -15.00 1.98
CA LYS A 20 -12.29 -16.46 1.86
C LYS A 20 -10.93 -17.11 2.16
N LYS A 21 -9.84 -16.52 1.65
CA LYS A 21 -8.49 -17.06 1.89
C LYS A 21 -8.02 -16.85 3.33
N ALA A 22 -8.39 -15.76 3.96
CA ALA A 22 -8.03 -15.46 5.35
C ALA A 22 -8.70 -16.41 6.34
N GLY A 23 -9.99 -16.69 6.14
CA GLY A 23 -10.81 -17.52 7.03
C GLY A 23 -10.99 -16.96 8.45
N VAL A 24 -10.51 -15.73 8.68
CA VAL A 24 -10.57 -14.99 9.95
C VAL A 24 -10.88 -13.52 9.64
N PRO A 25 -11.30 -12.71 10.64
CA PRO A 25 -11.52 -11.28 10.46
C PRO A 25 -10.31 -10.55 9.87
N LEU A 26 -10.58 -9.46 9.14
CA LEU A 26 -9.55 -8.64 8.52
C LEU A 26 -9.37 -7.32 9.28
N ILE A 27 -8.12 -6.89 9.42
CA ILE A 27 -7.77 -5.50 9.68
C ILE A 27 -7.47 -4.85 8.33
N GLY A 28 -8.28 -3.88 7.92
CA GLY A 28 -8.12 -3.14 6.67
C GLY A 28 -7.01 -2.11 6.79
N VAL A 29 -5.86 -2.37 6.15
CA VAL A 29 -4.73 -1.43 6.18
C VAL A 29 -4.90 -0.41 5.06
N VAL A 30 -5.11 0.86 5.45
CA VAL A 30 -5.43 1.97 4.54
C VAL A 30 -4.36 3.07 4.49
N LYS A 31 -3.18 2.80 4.99
CA LYS A 31 -2.03 3.73 4.97
C LYS A 31 -1.64 4.18 3.55
N GLY A 32 -0.91 5.30 3.47
CA GLY A 32 -0.43 5.83 2.19
C GLY A 32 -1.58 6.20 1.27
N ASN A 33 -2.54 6.93 1.83
CA ASN A 33 -3.77 7.33 1.16
C ASN A 33 -4.51 6.12 0.54
N GLY A 34 -4.84 5.11 1.36
CA GLY A 34 -5.50 3.90 0.88
C GLY A 34 -4.67 3.12 -0.16
N TYR A 35 -3.35 3.03 0.01
CA TYR A 35 -2.42 2.53 -1.03
C TYR A 35 -2.56 3.29 -2.36
N GLY A 36 -2.91 4.57 -2.30
CA GLY A 36 -3.12 5.45 -3.45
C GLY A 36 -4.52 5.37 -4.07
N PHE A 37 -5.43 4.64 -3.44
CA PHE A 37 -6.83 4.52 -3.87
C PHE A 37 -7.76 5.59 -3.26
N GLY A 38 -7.22 6.45 -2.38
CA GLY A 38 -8.00 7.35 -1.52
C GLY A 38 -8.33 6.68 -0.19
N ILE A 39 -7.96 7.31 0.91
CA ILE A 39 -8.13 6.71 2.23
C ILE A 39 -9.63 6.60 2.60
N LYS A 40 -10.41 7.64 2.35
CA LYS A 40 -11.87 7.66 2.62
C LYS A 40 -12.61 6.70 1.69
N GLU A 41 -12.29 6.74 0.41
CA GLU A 41 -12.96 5.92 -0.62
C GLU A 41 -12.73 4.43 -0.37
N LEU A 42 -11.46 4.03 -0.16
CA LEU A 42 -11.16 2.63 0.11
C LEU A 42 -11.80 2.17 1.43
N THR A 43 -11.70 2.97 2.50
CA THR A 43 -12.31 2.66 3.79
C THR A 43 -13.82 2.49 3.67
N SER A 44 -14.50 3.36 2.92
CA SER A 44 -15.94 3.25 2.66
C SER A 44 -16.30 1.96 1.93
N VAL A 45 -15.45 1.48 1.03
CA VAL A 45 -15.64 0.18 0.39
C VAL A 45 -15.49 -0.95 1.40
N LEU A 46 -14.41 -0.94 2.19
CA LEU A 46 -14.11 -1.98 3.17
C LEU A 46 -15.17 -2.09 4.26
N LEU A 47 -15.73 -0.95 4.70
CA LEU A 47 -16.88 -0.92 5.64
C LEU A 47 -18.08 -1.70 5.12
N ARG A 48 -18.43 -1.57 3.83
CA ARG A 48 -19.54 -2.32 3.21
C ARG A 48 -19.30 -3.83 3.15
N HIS A 49 -18.04 -4.26 3.26
CA HIS A 49 -17.64 -5.66 3.39
C HIS A 49 -17.46 -6.12 4.83
N ASP A 50 -18.05 -5.38 5.79
CA ASP A 50 -18.03 -5.70 7.22
C ASP A 50 -16.63 -5.77 7.85
N ILE A 51 -15.69 -4.94 7.37
CA ILE A 51 -14.39 -4.77 8.01
C ILE A 51 -14.54 -3.69 9.08
N LYS A 52 -14.28 -4.04 10.34
CA LYS A 52 -14.52 -3.21 11.53
C LYS A 52 -13.25 -2.64 12.17
N THR A 53 -12.09 -3.07 11.74
CA THR A 53 -10.81 -2.55 12.24
C THR A 53 -9.98 -2.06 11.08
N PHE A 54 -9.51 -0.83 11.17
CA PHE A 54 -8.64 -0.21 10.17
C PHE A 54 -7.25 0.04 10.74
N ALA A 55 -6.25 0.08 9.86
CA ALA A 55 -4.89 0.33 10.33
C ALA A 55 -4.15 1.33 9.44
N VAL A 56 -3.49 2.28 10.09
CA VAL A 56 -2.64 3.31 9.47
C VAL A 56 -1.22 3.26 10.03
N THR A 57 -0.31 4.04 9.47
CA THR A 57 1.03 4.25 10.04
C THR A 57 1.21 5.68 10.51
N GLU A 58 0.56 6.64 9.88
CA GLU A 58 0.68 8.05 10.25
C GLU A 58 -0.48 8.47 11.15
N VAL A 59 -0.16 9.17 12.22
CA VAL A 59 -1.19 9.67 13.16
C VAL A 59 -2.06 10.75 12.52
N THR A 60 -1.55 11.43 11.51
CA THR A 60 -2.28 12.43 10.72
C THR A 60 -3.41 11.85 9.89
N ASP A 61 -3.42 10.53 9.65
CA ASP A 61 -4.51 9.84 8.95
C ASP A 61 -5.74 9.61 9.87
N ILE A 62 -5.58 9.72 11.20
CA ILE A 62 -6.63 9.40 12.19
C ILE A 62 -7.82 10.35 12.08
N PRO A 63 -7.66 11.68 12.10
CA PRO A 63 -8.79 12.60 12.03
C PRO A 63 -9.64 12.40 10.77
N GLU A 64 -8.98 12.20 9.63
CA GLU A 64 -9.67 11.96 8.35
C GLU A 64 -10.50 10.66 8.37
N LEU A 65 -10.02 9.62 9.04
CA LEU A 65 -10.77 8.37 9.22
C LEU A 65 -11.91 8.52 10.23
N LYS A 66 -11.73 9.29 11.30
CA LYS A 66 -12.76 9.53 12.33
C LYS A 66 -13.99 10.25 11.78
N GLU A 67 -13.85 11.05 10.73
CA GLU A 67 -15.00 11.62 10.02
C GLU A 67 -15.93 10.55 9.40
N LEU A 68 -15.38 9.38 9.08
CA LEU A 68 -16.08 8.28 8.42
C LEU A 68 -16.43 7.13 9.37
N LEU A 69 -15.58 6.87 10.37
CA LEU A 69 -15.67 5.75 11.30
C LEU A 69 -16.29 6.23 12.62
N LEU A 70 -17.44 5.65 12.99
CA LEU A 70 -18.16 5.98 14.24
C LEU A 70 -17.74 5.04 15.38
N ASP A 71 -17.87 3.73 15.15
CA ASP A 71 -17.63 2.69 16.15
C ASP A 71 -16.45 1.78 15.82
N GLU A 72 -15.84 1.96 14.65
CA GLU A 72 -14.75 1.12 14.17
C GLU A 72 -13.42 1.52 14.82
N ASP A 73 -12.58 0.51 15.08
CA ASP A 73 -11.26 0.69 15.66
C ASP A 73 -10.22 1.15 14.61
N ILE A 74 -9.35 2.07 15.00
CA ILE A 74 -8.20 2.50 14.20
C ILE A 74 -6.92 2.09 14.92
N LEU A 75 -6.14 1.19 14.34
CA LEU A 75 -4.83 0.77 14.83
C LEU A 75 -3.72 1.59 14.17
N VAL A 76 -2.94 2.31 14.97
CA VAL A 76 -1.71 2.95 14.52
C VAL A 76 -0.56 1.93 14.58
N MET A 77 -0.09 1.43 13.44
CA MET A 77 0.91 0.35 13.37
C MET A 77 2.36 0.81 13.64
N ARG A 78 2.57 2.06 13.98
CA ARG A 78 3.86 2.64 14.33
C ARG A 78 3.91 2.89 15.83
N SER A 79 4.93 2.35 16.50
CA SER A 79 5.22 2.72 17.88
C SER A 79 5.86 4.11 17.92
N THR A 80 5.48 4.95 18.87
CA THR A 80 6.02 6.29 19.05
C THR A 80 6.45 6.52 20.49
N CYS A 81 7.47 7.36 20.68
CA CYS A 81 7.88 7.92 21.96
C CYS A 81 7.69 9.46 21.97
N LEU A 82 6.93 10.00 21.01
CA LEU A 82 6.64 11.41 20.89
C LEU A 82 5.29 11.71 21.55
N GLU A 83 5.29 12.64 22.51
CA GLU A 83 4.10 13.01 23.29
C GLU A 83 2.97 13.54 22.41
N ASN A 84 3.28 14.45 21.47
CA ASN A 84 2.30 14.99 20.54
C ASN A 84 1.61 13.94 19.66
N GLU A 85 2.30 12.86 19.32
CA GLU A 85 1.69 11.75 18.57
C GLU A 85 0.85 10.86 19.50
N ALA A 86 1.30 10.66 20.74
CA ALA A 86 0.56 9.94 21.76
C ALA A 86 -0.76 10.64 22.10
N GLU A 87 -0.75 11.99 22.18
CA GLU A 87 -1.95 12.82 22.35
C GLU A 87 -2.98 12.57 21.24
N ILE A 88 -2.56 12.69 19.97
CA ILE A 88 -3.45 12.44 18.83
C ILE A 88 -4.07 11.03 18.89
N ILE A 89 -3.29 10.01 19.27
CA ILE A 89 -3.78 8.64 19.39
C ILE A 89 -4.82 8.53 20.52
N ALA A 90 -4.50 9.06 21.70
CA ALA A 90 -5.34 8.96 22.90
C ALA A 90 -6.64 9.76 22.77
N GLU A 91 -6.56 11.02 22.31
CA GLU A 91 -7.73 11.90 22.11
C GLU A 91 -8.75 11.33 21.13
N ASN A 92 -8.26 10.64 20.10
CA ASN A 92 -9.13 10.03 19.09
C ASN A 92 -9.57 8.60 19.45
N GLY A 93 -9.20 8.07 20.63
CA GLY A 93 -9.52 6.71 21.02
C GLY A 93 -8.96 5.65 20.05
N ALA A 94 -7.86 5.97 19.36
CA ALA A 94 -7.21 5.01 18.47
C ALA A 94 -6.38 3.99 19.25
N ILE A 95 -6.14 2.81 18.66
CA ILE A 95 -5.34 1.77 19.28
C ILE A 95 -3.85 2.09 19.04
N ALA A 96 -3.10 2.26 20.13
CA ALA A 96 -1.67 2.50 20.08
C ALA A 96 -0.88 1.21 19.84
N THR A 97 0.23 1.29 19.13
CA THR A 97 1.24 0.22 19.09
C THR A 97 2.32 0.47 20.12
N ILE A 98 2.51 -0.44 21.04
CA ILE A 98 3.56 -0.40 22.06
C ILE A 98 4.71 -1.31 21.64
N GLY A 99 5.84 -0.71 21.27
CA GLY A 99 7.03 -1.43 20.79
C GLY A 99 8.26 -1.30 21.69
N SER A 100 8.16 -0.57 22.81
CA SER A 100 9.20 -0.43 23.82
C SER A 100 8.60 0.02 25.14
N LEU A 101 9.33 -0.19 26.25
CA LEU A 101 8.90 0.28 27.57
C LEU A 101 8.79 1.81 27.61
N ARG A 102 9.70 2.54 26.93
CA ARG A 102 9.60 4.00 26.82
C ARG A 102 8.33 4.46 26.10
N ALA A 103 7.96 3.80 24.99
CA ALA A 103 6.71 4.12 24.30
C ALA A 103 5.48 3.86 25.18
N ALA A 104 5.51 2.78 25.98
CA ALA A 104 4.45 2.51 26.97
C ALA A 104 4.36 3.59 28.04
N GLN A 105 5.49 4.02 28.57
CA GLN A 105 5.54 5.08 29.61
C GLN A 105 5.01 6.41 29.09
N VAL A 106 5.42 6.83 27.88
CA VAL A 106 4.92 8.06 27.25
C VAL A 106 3.42 7.98 27.02
N MET A 107 2.93 6.89 26.41
CA MET A 107 1.50 6.71 26.17
C MET A 107 0.70 6.68 27.48
N ASN A 108 1.21 6.04 28.52
CA ASN A 108 0.56 6.01 29.83
C ASN A 108 0.46 7.40 30.46
N ALA A 109 1.55 8.19 30.42
CA ALA A 109 1.56 9.55 30.98
C ALA A 109 0.56 10.46 30.25
N VAL A 110 0.59 10.45 28.91
CA VAL A 110 -0.38 11.21 28.11
C VAL A 110 -1.81 10.76 28.36
N SER A 111 -2.05 9.45 28.47
CA SER A 111 -3.39 8.92 28.78
C SER A 111 -3.88 9.36 30.17
N GLU A 112 -2.97 9.44 31.15
CA GLU A 112 -3.26 9.95 32.49
C GLU A 112 -3.64 11.43 32.46
N GLU A 113 -2.86 12.26 31.75
CA GLU A 113 -3.13 13.70 31.60
C GLU A 113 -4.49 13.98 30.94
N LEU A 114 -4.86 13.15 29.95
CA LEU A 114 -6.14 13.25 29.25
C LEU A 114 -7.30 12.57 30.00
N GLY A 115 -7.02 11.86 31.09
CA GLY A 115 -8.03 11.12 31.87
C GLY A 115 -8.67 9.96 31.12
N VAL A 116 -7.93 9.30 30.20
CA VAL A 116 -8.42 8.20 29.39
C VAL A 116 -7.61 6.92 29.60
N VAL A 117 -8.17 5.78 29.20
CA VAL A 117 -7.44 4.50 29.10
C VAL A 117 -7.26 4.15 27.62
N THR A 118 -6.02 4.22 27.15
CA THR A 118 -5.71 3.96 25.74
C THR A 118 -5.64 2.45 25.43
N LYS A 119 -6.40 1.99 24.45
CA LYS A 119 -6.29 0.64 23.91
C LYS A 119 -4.93 0.46 23.22
N CYS A 120 -4.27 -0.67 23.45
CA CYS A 120 -2.94 -0.93 22.91
C CYS A 120 -2.81 -2.32 22.28
N HIS A 121 -1.99 -2.42 21.23
CA HIS A 121 -1.43 -3.66 20.74
C HIS A 121 0.08 -3.73 21.06
N LEU A 122 0.50 -4.81 21.69
CA LEU A 122 1.93 -5.08 21.89
C LEU A 122 2.58 -5.47 20.57
N LYS A 123 3.76 -4.93 20.31
CA LYS A 123 4.52 -5.28 19.11
C LYS A 123 5.79 -6.03 19.47
N ILE A 124 5.97 -7.20 18.82
CA ILE A 124 7.19 -8.00 18.89
C ILE A 124 7.96 -7.88 17.58
N ASP A 125 9.26 -7.62 17.65
CA ASP A 125 10.15 -7.66 16.49
C ASP A 125 10.80 -9.03 16.34
N THR A 126 10.31 -9.77 15.38
CA THR A 126 10.84 -11.13 15.07
C THR A 126 11.82 -11.13 13.90
N GLY A 127 12.40 -9.96 13.58
CA GLY A 127 13.40 -9.83 12.52
C GLY A 127 12.99 -8.89 11.38
N MET A 128 12.17 -7.87 11.67
CA MET A 128 11.94 -6.75 10.76
C MET A 128 12.92 -5.59 11.01
N GLY A 129 13.44 -5.46 12.26
CA GLY A 129 14.43 -4.46 12.65
C GLY A 129 13.90 -3.02 12.63
N ARG A 130 12.63 -2.82 13.06
CA ARG A 130 12.01 -1.48 12.97
C ARG A 130 11.34 -1.03 14.26
N TYR A 131 10.30 -1.70 14.68
CA TYR A 131 9.56 -1.45 15.92
C TYR A 131 9.25 -2.77 16.61
N GLY A 132 9.20 -2.77 17.93
CA GLY A 132 8.78 -3.91 18.71
C GLY A 132 9.83 -4.37 19.70
N PHE A 133 9.39 -5.04 20.76
CA PHE A 133 10.27 -5.71 21.72
C PHE A 133 10.97 -6.88 21.03
N MET A 134 12.27 -7.02 21.28
CA MET A 134 12.99 -8.22 20.90
C MET A 134 12.44 -9.42 21.69
N PRO A 135 12.46 -10.65 21.16
CA PRO A 135 12.02 -11.85 21.90
C PRO A 135 12.73 -12.07 23.23
N SER A 136 13.93 -11.50 23.39
CA SER A 136 14.68 -11.51 24.65
C SER A 136 14.19 -10.51 25.70
N GLN A 137 13.29 -9.58 25.34
CA GLN A 137 12.81 -8.50 26.20
C GLN A 137 11.44 -8.78 26.80
N VAL A 138 11.10 -10.06 27.06
CA VAL A 138 9.81 -10.47 27.64
C VAL A 138 9.51 -9.72 28.94
N ALA A 139 10.50 -9.61 29.84
CA ALA A 139 10.32 -8.92 31.12
C ALA A 139 9.90 -7.45 30.98
N ASP A 140 10.45 -6.72 30.00
CA ASP A 140 10.06 -5.33 29.76
C ASP A 140 8.69 -5.23 29.08
N ALA A 141 8.35 -6.17 28.19
CA ALA A 141 7.04 -6.25 27.61
C ALA A 141 5.96 -6.51 28.68
N VAL A 142 6.21 -7.43 29.63
CA VAL A 142 5.32 -7.73 30.75
C VAL A 142 5.08 -6.50 31.64
N LYS A 143 6.13 -5.71 31.93
CA LYS A 143 5.98 -4.46 32.72
C LYS A 143 4.98 -3.48 32.10
N CYS A 144 4.82 -3.48 30.78
CA CYS A 144 3.87 -2.58 30.14
C CYS A 144 2.42 -2.88 30.52
N TYR A 145 2.08 -4.15 30.79
CA TYR A 145 0.72 -4.54 31.17
C TYR A 145 0.30 -4.07 32.56
N SER A 146 1.24 -3.65 33.39
CA SER A 146 0.94 -3.06 34.72
C SER A 146 0.71 -1.56 34.71
N LEU A 147 0.83 -0.90 33.56
CA LEU A 147 0.59 0.56 33.44
C LEU A 147 -0.92 0.84 33.46
N PRO A 148 -1.40 1.68 34.39
CA PRO A 148 -2.83 1.74 34.72
C PRO A 148 -3.70 2.38 33.63
N ASN A 149 -3.12 3.26 32.79
CA ASN A 149 -3.85 3.97 31.76
C ASN A 149 -3.72 3.33 30.38
N LEU A 150 -3.21 2.07 30.32
CA LEU A 150 -3.10 1.29 29.10
C LEU A 150 -3.91 0.00 29.19
N LYS A 151 -4.66 -0.32 28.14
CA LYS A 151 -5.41 -1.58 28.01
C LYS A 151 -4.90 -2.35 26.81
N PHE A 152 -4.13 -3.41 27.03
CA PHE A 152 -3.70 -4.29 25.94
C PHE A 152 -4.84 -5.17 25.48
N ILE A 153 -5.20 -5.07 24.21
CA ILE A 153 -6.28 -5.81 23.56
C ILE A 153 -5.80 -6.68 22.39
N GLY A 154 -4.49 -6.70 22.15
CA GLY A 154 -3.88 -7.55 21.13
C GLY A 154 -2.37 -7.43 21.07
N ALA A 155 -1.77 -8.31 20.26
CA ALA A 155 -0.34 -8.29 20.00
C ALA A 155 -0.02 -8.73 18.56
N TYR A 156 1.11 -8.26 18.00
CA TYR A 156 1.46 -8.62 16.65
C TYR A 156 2.96 -8.53 16.33
N THR A 157 3.32 -9.21 15.25
CA THR A 157 4.60 -9.02 14.57
C THR A 157 4.41 -8.62 13.10
N HIS A 158 5.50 -8.33 12.40
CA HIS A 158 5.47 -8.03 10.97
C HIS A 158 6.55 -8.81 10.22
N PHE A 159 6.13 -9.67 9.30
CA PHE A 159 7.05 -10.47 8.51
C PHE A 159 7.87 -9.65 7.53
N SER A 160 9.18 -9.84 7.54
CA SER A 160 10.12 -9.07 6.72
C SER A 160 10.22 -9.56 5.28
N SER A 161 9.95 -10.85 5.02
CA SER A 161 10.26 -11.47 3.73
C SER A 161 9.19 -12.43 3.20
N ALA A 162 7.93 -12.21 3.52
CA ALA A 162 6.82 -13.13 3.25
C ALA A 162 6.61 -13.47 1.74
N PHE A 163 7.08 -12.65 0.82
CA PHE A 163 7.00 -12.91 -0.61
C PHE A 163 8.23 -13.60 -1.21
N ARG A 164 9.39 -13.58 -0.49
CA ARG A 164 10.67 -14.14 -0.99
C ARG A 164 11.08 -15.40 -0.27
N ASN A 165 10.90 -15.46 1.05
CA ASN A 165 11.42 -16.51 1.90
C ASN A 165 10.36 -17.06 2.85
N LYS A 166 9.74 -18.20 2.48
CA LYS A 166 8.71 -18.87 3.28
C LYS A 166 9.27 -19.39 4.61
N GLU A 167 10.48 -19.94 4.60
CA GLU A 167 11.07 -20.55 5.79
C GLU A 167 11.40 -19.48 6.84
N LEU A 168 11.97 -18.35 6.42
CA LEU A 168 12.17 -17.22 7.32
C LEU A 168 10.83 -16.72 7.90
N THR A 169 9.78 -16.67 7.08
CA THR A 169 8.45 -16.24 7.53
C THR A 169 7.87 -17.19 8.56
N LYS A 170 8.02 -18.50 8.36
CA LYS A 170 7.61 -19.52 9.35
C LYS A 170 8.43 -19.44 10.65
N ALA A 171 9.75 -19.24 10.53
CA ALA A 171 10.60 -19.04 11.71
C ALA A 171 10.18 -17.80 12.51
N GLN A 172 9.86 -16.68 11.85
CA GLN A 172 9.32 -15.48 12.49
C GLN A 172 7.96 -15.75 13.19
N LEU A 173 7.10 -16.57 12.58
CA LEU A 173 5.82 -16.97 13.19
C LEU A 173 6.03 -17.81 14.46
N VAL A 174 6.92 -18.80 14.41
CA VAL A 174 7.24 -19.62 15.58
C VAL A 174 7.79 -18.74 16.71
N MET A 175 8.79 -17.92 16.41
CA MET A 175 9.39 -16.98 17.37
C MET A 175 8.34 -16.04 17.99
N PHE A 176 7.39 -15.54 17.21
CA PHE A 176 6.30 -14.72 17.73
C PHE A 176 5.41 -15.50 18.70
N LYS A 177 4.97 -16.71 18.32
CA LYS A 177 4.13 -17.56 19.17
C LYS A 177 4.82 -17.92 20.48
N ASP A 178 6.09 -18.29 20.43
CA ASP A 178 6.87 -18.67 21.63
C ASP A 178 7.06 -17.46 22.56
N THR A 179 7.31 -16.27 22.00
CA THR A 179 7.43 -15.03 22.79
C THR A 179 6.09 -14.67 23.44
N MET A 180 4.99 -14.75 22.68
CA MET A 180 3.67 -14.44 23.22
C MET A 180 3.22 -15.47 24.28
N ALA A 181 3.55 -16.75 24.12
CA ALA A 181 3.27 -17.77 25.14
C ALA A 181 3.99 -17.47 26.48
N GLN A 182 5.23 -16.97 26.43
CA GLN A 182 5.95 -16.54 27.63
C GLN A 182 5.28 -15.33 28.28
N ILE A 183 4.90 -14.31 27.50
CA ILE A 183 4.21 -13.12 28.01
C ILE A 183 2.85 -13.51 28.60
N GLN A 184 2.07 -14.32 27.89
CA GLN A 184 0.74 -14.76 28.33
C GLN A 184 0.79 -15.52 29.67
N LYS A 185 1.85 -16.28 29.92
CA LYS A 185 2.04 -16.98 31.19
C LYS A 185 2.13 -16.01 32.37
N GLU A 186 2.69 -14.82 32.18
CA GLU A 186 2.88 -13.81 33.22
C GLU A 186 1.67 -12.89 33.40
N VAL A 187 1.01 -12.51 32.28
CA VAL A 187 -0.03 -11.47 32.28
C VAL A 187 -1.45 -12.00 32.09
N GLY A 188 -1.61 -13.27 31.69
CA GLY A 188 -2.91 -13.86 31.37
C GLY A 188 -3.35 -13.53 29.94
N ASP A 189 -4.50 -12.85 29.77
CA ASP A 189 -5.05 -12.53 28.47
C ASP A 189 -4.21 -11.46 27.77
N VAL A 190 -3.81 -11.74 26.53
CA VAL A 190 -3.02 -10.84 25.67
C VAL A 190 -3.85 -10.26 24.50
N GLY A 191 -5.13 -10.59 24.44
CA GLY A 191 -6.05 -10.19 23.37
C GLY A 191 -5.76 -10.87 22.04
N VAL A 192 -6.16 -10.24 20.93
CA VAL A 192 -6.07 -10.81 19.59
C VAL A 192 -4.64 -10.83 19.05
N LEU A 193 -4.22 -11.98 18.53
CA LEU A 193 -2.89 -12.14 17.93
C LEU A 193 -2.95 -12.03 16.41
N HIS A 194 -2.03 -11.27 15.82
CA HIS A 194 -1.96 -11.15 14.37
C HIS A 194 -0.54 -10.96 13.83
N CYS A 195 -0.24 -11.57 12.69
CA CYS A 195 1.09 -11.50 12.08
C CYS A 195 1.03 -11.37 10.55
N ALA A 196 0.07 -12.01 9.88
CA ALA A 196 0.01 -12.05 8.44
C ALA A 196 -0.29 -10.67 7.81
N ASN A 197 0.54 -10.29 6.86
CA ASN A 197 0.31 -9.20 5.91
C ASN A 197 -0.16 -9.77 4.56
N SER A 198 -0.50 -8.90 3.59
CA SER A 198 -0.96 -9.32 2.26
C SER A 198 -0.05 -10.35 1.58
N PRO A 199 1.29 -10.18 1.52
CA PRO A 199 2.17 -11.19 0.96
C PRO A 199 2.19 -12.50 1.73
N ALA A 200 2.11 -12.48 3.06
CA ALA A 200 2.09 -13.69 3.88
C ALA A 200 0.83 -14.51 3.61
N LEU A 201 -0.35 -13.87 3.67
CA LEU A 201 -1.63 -14.53 3.40
C LEU A 201 -1.65 -15.20 2.02
N LEU A 202 -1.06 -14.57 1.01
CA LEU A 202 -1.12 -15.07 -0.37
C LEU A 202 -0.04 -16.13 -0.69
N ASN A 203 1.06 -16.17 0.05
CA ASN A 203 2.21 -17.01 -0.31
C ASN A 203 2.60 -18.06 0.73
N VAL A 204 2.10 -17.99 1.97
CA VAL A 204 2.49 -18.88 3.06
C VAL A 204 1.24 -19.45 3.70
N ASP A 205 1.23 -20.77 3.89
CA ASP A 205 0.10 -21.46 4.49
C ASP A 205 0.14 -21.35 6.01
N ASN A 206 -1.03 -21.41 6.66
CA ASN A 206 -1.20 -21.45 8.12
C ASN A 206 -0.58 -20.27 8.87
N VAL A 207 -0.66 -19.07 8.29
CA VAL A 207 -0.15 -17.82 8.89
C VAL A 207 -1.25 -16.93 9.49
N SER A 208 -2.50 -17.27 9.27
CA SER A 208 -3.61 -16.58 9.94
C SER A 208 -3.65 -17.00 11.41
N LEU A 209 -3.71 -16.02 12.30
CA LEU A 209 -3.99 -16.20 13.72
C LEU A 209 -5.43 -15.74 13.96
N ASP A 210 -5.70 -14.95 15.00
CA ASP A 210 -7.07 -14.46 15.25
C ASP A 210 -7.56 -13.48 14.21
N THR A 211 -6.64 -12.71 13.58
CA THR A 211 -6.94 -11.78 12.49
C THR A 211 -5.73 -11.59 11.57
N VAL A 212 -5.93 -10.99 10.39
CA VAL A 212 -4.89 -10.68 9.40
C VAL A 212 -4.94 -9.22 8.96
N ARG A 213 -3.78 -8.62 8.68
CA ARG A 213 -3.68 -7.21 8.23
C ARG A 213 -3.51 -7.15 6.72
N ILE A 214 -4.52 -6.66 6.03
CA ILE A 214 -4.55 -6.62 4.57
C ILE A 214 -4.61 -5.19 4.06
N GLY A 215 -3.78 -4.87 3.07
CA GLY A 215 -3.74 -3.56 2.42
C GLY A 215 -3.43 -3.72 0.93
N SER A 216 -2.18 -3.94 0.55
CA SER A 216 -1.78 -4.02 -0.86
C SER A 216 -2.51 -5.10 -1.67
N ALA A 217 -3.03 -6.17 -1.04
CA ALA A 217 -3.78 -7.20 -1.73
C ALA A 217 -5.11 -6.67 -2.31
N PHE A 218 -5.76 -5.71 -1.66
CA PHE A 218 -6.99 -5.10 -2.18
C PHE A 218 -6.79 -4.51 -3.57
N THR A 219 -5.60 -3.94 -3.84
CA THR A 219 -5.28 -3.36 -5.15
C THR A 219 -4.98 -4.39 -6.24
N GLY A 220 -4.87 -5.68 -5.89
CA GLY A 220 -4.44 -6.74 -6.80
C GLY A 220 -2.99 -6.60 -7.30
N ARG A 221 -2.19 -5.73 -6.68
CA ARG A 221 -0.80 -5.41 -7.08
C ARG A 221 0.25 -6.00 -6.14
N VAL A 222 -0.06 -7.18 -5.59
CA VAL A 222 0.85 -7.92 -4.70
C VAL A 222 1.66 -8.91 -5.49
N ILE A 223 2.94 -9.04 -5.14
CA ILE A 223 3.80 -10.09 -5.71
C ILE A 223 3.37 -11.43 -5.10
N THR A 224 2.93 -12.35 -5.95
CA THR A 224 2.55 -13.71 -5.58
C THR A 224 3.36 -14.73 -6.35
N ARG A 225 3.58 -15.92 -5.77
CA ARG A 225 4.28 -17.03 -6.43
C ARG A 225 3.37 -17.82 -7.37
N SER A 226 2.08 -17.82 -7.10
CA SER A 226 1.03 -18.47 -7.90
C SER A 226 -0.02 -17.43 -8.30
N LYS A 227 -0.90 -17.79 -9.24
CA LYS A 227 -2.05 -16.95 -9.57
C LYS A 227 -2.91 -16.78 -8.32
N SER A 228 -3.04 -15.57 -7.82
CA SER A 228 -3.84 -15.26 -6.63
C SER A 228 -5.34 -15.18 -6.92
N GLY A 229 -5.73 -15.08 -8.18
CA GLY A 229 -7.10 -14.78 -8.60
C GLY A 229 -7.49 -13.30 -8.45
N LEU A 230 -6.61 -12.47 -7.89
CA LEU A 230 -6.89 -11.05 -7.70
C LEU A 230 -6.80 -10.26 -9.00
N HIS A 231 -7.77 -9.39 -9.21
CA HIS A 231 -7.79 -8.42 -10.29
C HIS A 231 -6.80 -7.29 -10.01
N ARG A 232 -5.97 -6.97 -11.00
CA ARG A 232 -5.07 -5.81 -10.94
C ARG A 232 -5.84 -4.53 -11.20
N LEU A 233 -5.98 -3.69 -10.19
CA LEU A 233 -6.85 -2.53 -10.22
C LEU A 233 -6.11 -1.23 -10.51
N GLY A 234 -6.86 -0.29 -11.06
CA GLY A 234 -6.50 1.09 -11.24
C GLY A 234 -5.74 1.37 -12.54
N SER A 235 -6.20 2.38 -13.26
CA SER A 235 -5.54 2.95 -14.43
C SER A 235 -5.68 4.47 -14.43
N LEU A 236 -4.62 5.17 -14.82
CA LEU A 236 -4.69 6.60 -15.05
C LEU A 236 -5.27 6.85 -16.44
N GLN A 237 -6.30 7.67 -16.54
CA GLN A 237 -7.05 7.93 -17.76
C GLN A 237 -7.13 9.43 -18.05
N ALA A 238 -7.03 9.78 -19.34
CA ALA A 238 -7.31 11.12 -19.85
C ALA A 238 -7.77 11.03 -21.30
N GLU A 239 -8.43 12.05 -21.79
CA GLU A 239 -8.80 12.15 -23.20
C GLU A 239 -7.60 12.65 -24.04
N VAL A 240 -7.46 12.15 -25.26
CA VAL A 240 -6.56 12.71 -26.26
C VAL A 240 -6.97 14.16 -26.49
N VAL A 241 -6.03 15.10 -26.37
CA VAL A 241 -6.34 16.53 -26.49
C VAL A 241 -6.11 17.08 -27.87
N GLU A 242 -5.21 16.47 -28.65
CA GLU A 242 -4.87 16.91 -30.01
C GLU A 242 -4.29 15.76 -30.80
N THR A 243 -4.47 15.82 -32.13
CA THR A 243 -3.80 14.96 -33.11
C THR A 243 -3.18 15.79 -34.20
N LYS A 244 -2.02 15.38 -34.72
CA LYS A 244 -1.37 16.06 -35.86
C LYS A 244 -0.52 15.09 -36.67
N THR A 245 -0.36 15.39 -37.94
CA THR A 245 0.57 14.71 -38.84
C THR A 245 1.90 15.45 -38.89
N VAL A 246 3.02 14.75 -38.79
CA VAL A 246 4.36 15.32 -38.91
C VAL A 246 5.15 14.57 -40.00
N PRO A 247 6.00 15.28 -40.78
CA PRO A 247 6.76 14.65 -41.86
C PRO A 247 7.86 13.72 -41.32
N LYS A 248 8.42 12.87 -42.20
CA LYS A 248 9.63 12.11 -41.94
C LYS A 248 10.79 13.01 -41.52
N GLY A 249 11.57 12.55 -40.51
CA GLY A 249 12.72 13.28 -39.98
C GLY A 249 12.38 14.36 -38.95
N TYR A 250 11.09 14.52 -38.62
CA TYR A 250 10.64 15.51 -37.64
C TYR A 250 11.01 15.09 -36.23
N SER A 251 11.52 16.02 -35.41
CA SER A 251 11.87 15.80 -34.03
C SER A 251 10.63 15.86 -33.14
N ILE A 252 10.48 14.85 -32.26
CA ILE A 252 9.42 14.80 -31.23
C ILE A 252 10.04 14.77 -29.84
N GLY A 253 9.51 15.58 -28.93
CA GLY A 253 9.97 15.69 -27.55
C GLY A 253 11.23 16.53 -27.40
N TYR A 254 11.78 16.48 -26.18
CA TYR A 254 12.95 17.28 -25.81
C TYR A 254 14.24 16.71 -26.42
N ASN A 255 15.22 17.61 -26.64
CA ASN A 255 16.60 17.29 -27.06
C ASN A 255 16.72 16.59 -28.42
N GLY A 256 15.64 16.49 -29.21
CA GLY A 256 15.67 15.87 -30.53
C GLY A 256 16.09 14.40 -30.56
N LEU A 257 15.90 13.69 -29.44
CA LEU A 257 16.32 12.30 -29.27
C LEU A 257 15.50 11.30 -30.10
N TYR A 258 14.30 11.68 -30.48
CA TYR A 258 13.45 10.90 -31.35
C TYR A 258 13.18 11.64 -32.66
N LYS A 259 13.39 10.97 -33.78
CA LYS A 259 13.02 11.48 -35.12
C LYS A 259 12.11 10.48 -35.83
N THR A 260 11.06 10.97 -36.44
CA THR A 260 10.13 10.17 -37.24
C THR A 260 10.84 9.48 -38.39
N LYS A 261 10.54 8.22 -38.65
CA LYS A 261 11.14 7.44 -39.75
C LYS A 261 10.34 7.51 -41.05
N HIS A 262 9.08 7.93 -40.96
CA HIS A 262 8.11 8.11 -42.01
C HIS A 262 7.19 9.28 -41.61
N GLU A 263 6.27 9.68 -42.45
CA GLU A 263 5.17 10.54 -42.08
C GLU A 263 4.39 9.86 -40.96
N THR A 264 4.15 10.58 -39.84
CA THR A 264 3.67 9.99 -38.59
C THR A 264 2.50 10.80 -38.06
N GLU A 265 1.40 10.12 -37.72
CA GLU A 265 0.28 10.71 -37.02
C GLU A 265 0.54 10.60 -35.50
N VAL A 266 0.43 11.73 -34.81
CA VAL A 266 0.78 11.87 -33.41
C VAL A 266 -0.44 12.28 -32.59
N ALA A 267 -0.78 11.56 -31.56
CA ALA A 267 -1.73 11.97 -30.52
C ALA A 267 -1.00 12.56 -29.30
N ILE A 268 -1.57 13.64 -28.76
CA ILE A 268 -1.10 14.23 -27.50
C ILE A 268 -2.04 13.83 -26.38
N VAL A 269 -1.49 13.13 -25.39
CA VAL A 269 -2.19 12.68 -24.19
C VAL A 269 -1.72 13.53 -23.01
N PRO A 270 -2.63 14.20 -22.26
CA PRO A 270 -2.26 15.07 -21.13
C PRO A 270 -1.97 14.26 -19.86
N ILE A 271 -1.02 13.35 -19.98
CA ILE A 271 -0.47 12.51 -18.90
C ILE A 271 1.05 12.54 -19.03
N GLY A 272 1.74 12.85 -17.92
CA GLY A 272 3.19 12.91 -17.89
C GLY A 272 3.79 12.48 -16.54
N HIS A 273 5.05 12.85 -16.33
CA HIS A 273 5.77 12.54 -15.10
C HIS A 273 5.10 13.12 -13.84
N TYR A 274 4.51 14.32 -13.96
CA TYR A 274 3.78 14.96 -12.87
C TYR A 274 2.57 14.13 -12.40
N ASP A 275 1.96 13.41 -13.33
CA ASP A 275 0.83 12.51 -13.03
C ASP A 275 1.27 11.14 -12.52
N GLY A 276 2.58 10.85 -12.55
CA GLY A 276 3.19 9.57 -12.14
C GLY A 276 3.56 8.65 -13.30
N PHE A 277 3.29 9.04 -14.57
CA PHE A 277 3.60 8.19 -15.71
C PHE A 277 5.12 8.14 -15.96
N GLY A 278 5.65 6.94 -16.16
CA GLY A 278 7.08 6.71 -16.35
C GLY A 278 7.92 6.76 -15.09
N LEU A 279 7.33 7.10 -13.93
CA LEU A 279 8.02 6.98 -12.66
C LEU A 279 8.16 5.51 -12.25
N THR A 280 9.33 5.15 -11.78
CA THR A 280 9.62 3.81 -11.27
C THR A 280 10.22 3.93 -9.88
N LYS A 281 9.88 2.99 -8.99
CA LYS A 281 10.54 2.89 -7.70
C LYS A 281 12.00 2.54 -7.93
N GLU A 282 12.90 3.36 -7.41
CA GLU A 282 14.33 3.07 -7.43
C GLU A 282 14.64 1.81 -6.62
N LYS A 283 15.59 1.02 -7.08
CA LYS A 283 16.02 -0.16 -6.34
C LYS A 283 17.07 0.25 -5.31
N GLU A 284 16.84 -0.18 -4.07
CA GLU A 284 17.67 0.14 -2.92
C GLU A 284 19.05 -0.57 -2.96
N PHE A 285 19.17 -1.64 -3.76
CA PHE A 285 20.40 -2.43 -3.86
C PHE A 285 20.76 -2.71 -5.31
N TYR A 286 22.00 -2.40 -5.67
CA TYR A 286 22.59 -2.64 -6.98
C TYR A 286 23.40 -3.95 -6.92
N ASP A 287 22.72 -5.09 -7.04
CA ASP A 287 23.37 -6.38 -7.20
C ASP A 287 23.63 -6.71 -8.68
N PHE A 288 24.42 -7.75 -8.96
CA PHE A 288 24.71 -8.20 -10.32
C PHE A 288 23.44 -8.54 -11.11
N ARG A 289 22.41 -9.02 -10.44
CA ARG A 289 21.09 -9.30 -11.06
C ARG A 289 20.40 -8.02 -11.51
N TYR A 290 20.60 -6.92 -10.78
CA TYR A 290 20.11 -5.60 -11.20
C TYR A 290 20.78 -5.15 -12.49
N VAL A 291 22.13 -5.22 -12.56
CA VAL A 291 22.88 -4.86 -13.76
C VAL A 291 22.41 -5.69 -14.96
N LEU A 292 22.26 -7.01 -14.79
CA LEU A 292 21.71 -7.88 -15.84
C LEU A 292 20.28 -7.49 -16.23
N SER A 293 19.45 -7.05 -15.28
CA SER A 293 18.08 -6.62 -15.57
C SER A 293 18.05 -5.32 -16.39
N VAL A 294 18.93 -4.37 -16.07
CA VAL A 294 19.09 -3.12 -16.83
C VAL A 294 19.60 -3.39 -18.23
N PHE A 295 20.61 -4.26 -18.36
CA PHE A 295 21.14 -4.66 -19.65
C PHE A 295 20.09 -5.37 -20.53
N LYS A 296 19.29 -6.27 -19.95
CA LYS A 296 18.15 -6.90 -20.65
C LYS A 296 17.10 -5.89 -21.11
N ARG A 297 16.82 -4.84 -20.31
CA ARG A 297 15.90 -3.76 -20.69
C ARG A 297 16.46 -2.94 -21.85
N PHE A 298 17.75 -2.62 -21.79
CA PHE A 298 18.46 -1.93 -22.87
C PHE A 298 18.40 -2.72 -24.18
N LEU A 299 18.73 -4.02 -24.15
CA LEU A 299 18.66 -4.89 -25.33
C LEU A 299 17.23 -5.05 -25.87
N LYS A 300 16.23 -5.10 -24.99
CA LYS A 300 14.81 -5.24 -25.39
C LYS A 300 14.20 -3.94 -25.87
N LYS A 301 14.93 -2.79 -25.86
CA LYS A 301 14.39 -1.46 -26.17
C LYS A 301 12.99 -1.29 -25.54
N GLN A 302 12.93 -1.37 -24.20
CA GLN A 302 11.65 -1.37 -23.50
C GLN A 302 10.86 -0.10 -23.86
N GLN A 303 9.87 -0.26 -24.73
CA GLN A 303 9.02 0.82 -25.19
C GLN A 303 7.90 1.02 -24.19
N MET A 304 7.54 2.29 -24.00
CA MET A 304 6.37 2.67 -23.20
C MET A 304 5.15 2.72 -24.11
N TYR A 305 4.00 2.37 -23.55
CA TYR A 305 2.75 2.30 -24.29
C TYR A 305 1.65 3.06 -23.56
N VAL A 306 0.76 3.63 -24.35
CA VAL A 306 -0.54 4.15 -23.93
C VAL A 306 -1.61 3.32 -24.62
N LYS A 307 -2.65 2.94 -23.91
CA LYS A 307 -3.82 2.26 -24.46
C LYS A 307 -4.87 3.30 -24.83
N ILE A 308 -5.27 3.38 -26.09
CA ILE A 308 -6.33 4.27 -26.57
C ILE A 308 -7.41 3.42 -27.22
N ASN A 309 -8.66 3.58 -26.82
CA ASN A 309 -9.81 2.80 -27.31
C ASN A 309 -9.55 1.29 -27.35
N GLY A 310 -8.84 0.77 -26.33
CA GLY A 310 -8.56 -0.66 -26.24
C GLY A 310 -7.29 -1.13 -26.95
N ARG A 311 -6.66 -0.32 -27.83
CA ARG A 311 -5.42 -0.65 -28.56
C ARG A 311 -4.20 -0.01 -27.92
N MET A 312 -3.04 -0.66 -28.02
CA MET A 312 -1.76 -0.19 -27.47
C MET A 312 -0.99 0.60 -28.53
N TYR A 313 -0.55 1.80 -28.16
CA TYR A 313 0.21 2.71 -29.02
C TYR A 313 1.54 3.08 -28.36
N HIS A 314 2.57 3.25 -29.17
CA HIS A 314 3.92 3.59 -28.69
C HIS A 314 4.03 5.04 -28.25
N VAL A 315 4.65 5.24 -27.09
CA VAL A 315 5.14 6.56 -26.68
C VAL A 315 6.37 6.91 -27.54
N ILE A 316 6.35 8.09 -28.14
CA ILE A 316 7.45 8.62 -28.94
C ILE A 316 7.96 9.95 -28.36
N GLY A 317 9.25 10.22 -28.49
CA GLY A 317 9.88 11.46 -28.02
C GLY A 317 10.02 11.55 -26.49
N GLY A 318 9.77 10.45 -25.76
CA GLY A 318 9.81 10.39 -24.30
C GLY A 318 8.53 10.91 -23.64
N ILE A 319 8.48 10.78 -22.32
CA ILE A 319 7.38 11.28 -21.49
C ILE A 319 7.76 12.69 -21.02
N GLY A 320 6.91 13.66 -21.30
CA GLY A 320 7.06 15.02 -20.79
C GLY A 320 6.56 15.18 -19.34
N LEU A 321 6.69 16.39 -18.80
CA LEU A 321 6.20 16.66 -17.44
C LEU A 321 4.68 16.43 -17.31
N SER A 322 3.90 16.97 -18.28
CA SER A 322 2.43 16.94 -18.23
C SER A 322 1.79 16.36 -19.49
N HIS A 323 2.57 15.97 -20.50
CA HIS A 323 2.08 15.46 -21.76
C HIS A 323 2.96 14.37 -22.32
N THR A 324 2.35 13.46 -23.05
CA THR A 324 3.03 12.37 -23.75
C THR A 324 2.56 12.33 -25.20
N ALA A 325 3.53 12.25 -26.12
CA ALA A 325 3.26 12.05 -27.54
C ALA A 325 3.21 10.55 -27.86
N VAL A 326 2.23 10.14 -28.64
CA VAL A 326 1.95 8.74 -28.97
C VAL A 326 1.82 8.60 -30.49
N ASP A 327 2.48 7.59 -31.06
CA ASP A 327 2.36 7.26 -32.50
C ASP A 327 1.05 6.52 -32.74
N ILE A 328 0.16 7.16 -33.50
CA ILE A 328 -1.17 6.66 -33.86
C ILE A 328 -1.31 6.42 -35.39
N THR A 329 -0.20 6.36 -36.09
CA THR A 329 -0.18 6.23 -37.56
C THR A 329 -1.03 5.07 -38.05
N GLY A 330 -1.92 5.38 -39.01
CA GLY A 330 -2.84 4.39 -39.59
C GLY A 330 -3.99 3.97 -38.65
N SER A 331 -4.30 4.78 -37.64
CA SER A 331 -5.47 4.57 -36.77
C SER A 331 -6.53 5.61 -36.97
N ASP A 332 -7.68 5.40 -36.36
CA ASP A 332 -8.84 6.33 -36.35
C ASP A 332 -8.91 7.17 -35.04
N VAL A 333 -7.82 7.20 -34.27
CA VAL A 333 -7.74 7.97 -33.00
C VAL A 333 -7.91 9.48 -33.27
N LYS A 334 -8.74 10.12 -32.47
CA LYS A 334 -9.09 11.54 -32.58
C LYS A 334 -9.14 12.22 -31.21
N PRO A 335 -9.09 13.54 -31.13
CA PRO A 335 -9.34 14.27 -29.90
C PRO A 335 -10.66 13.84 -29.24
N GLY A 336 -10.64 13.67 -27.92
CA GLY A 336 -11.75 13.12 -27.13
C GLY A 336 -11.69 11.61 -26.88
N ASP A 337 -10.88 10.86 -27.62
CA ASP A 337 -10.71 9.42 -27.39
C ASP A 337 -10.02 9.14 -26.05
N LEU A 338 -10.47 8.07 -25.36
CA LEU A 338 -10.01 7.74 -24.03
C LEU A 338 -8.65 7.02 -24.07
N ALA A 339 -7.64 7.70 -23.55
CA ALA A 339 -6.30 7.15 -23.31
C ALA A 339 -6.17 6.66 -21.87
N SER A 340 -5.47 5.53 -21.66
CA SER A 340 -5.20 4.96 -20.35
C SER A 340 -3.80 4.39 -20.23
N VAL A 341 -3.23 4.49 -19.02
CA VAL A 341 -1.93 3.90 -18.65
C VAL A 341 -2.02 3.13 -17.36
N ASP A 342 -1.37 1.96 -17.32
CA ASP A 342 -1.28 1.15 -16.10
C ASP A 342 -0.10 1.64 -15.27
N ILE A 343 -0.39 2.39 -14.21
CA ILE A 343 0.61 2.83 -13.25
C ILE A 343 0.22 2.39 -11.84
N SER A 344 1.23 2.28 -10.97
CA SER A 344 0.97 2.00 -9.56
C SER A 344 0.21 3.15 -8.91
N PRO A 345 -0.88 2.90 -8.19
CA PRO A 345 -1.63 3.96 -7.51
C PRO A 345 -0.78 4.77 -6.53
N LEU A 346 0.26 4.16 -5.95
CA LEU A 346 1.23 4.85 -5.08
C LEU A 346 2.12 5.87 -5.81
N MET A 347 2.18 5.81 -7.16
CA MET A 347 2.94 6.74 -7.98
C MET A 347 2.07 7.83 -8.59
N VAL A 348 0.75 7.69 -8.49
CA VAL A 348 -0.20 8.68 -9.00
C VAL A 348 -0.21 9.91 -8.11
N ASN A 349 -0.09 11.08 -8.71
CA ASN A 349 -0.17 12.35 -7.98
C ASN A 349 -1.42 12.37 -7.08
N PRO A 350 -1.28 12.70 -5.78
CA PRO A 350 -2.41 12.73 -4.85
C PRO A 350 -3.56 13.66 -5.24
N ARG A 351 -3.28 14.70 -6.04
CA ARG A 351 -4.29 15.65 -6.52
C ARG A 351 -5.20 15.10 -7.62
N ILE A 352 -4.81 14.00 -8.27
CA ILE A 352 -5.65 13.35 -9.28
C ILE A 352 -6.82 12.67 -8.59
N GLU A 353 -8.02 12.95 -9.06
CA GLU A 353 -9.26 12.37 -8.56
C GLU A 353 -9.26 10.83 -8.70
N ARG A 354 -9.70 10.14 -7.64
CA ARG A 354 -9.93 8.69 -7.65
C ARG A 354 -11.40 8.44 -7.93
N VAL A 355 -11.66 7.78 -9.05
CA VAL A 355 -13.03 7.49 -9.52
C VAL A 355 -13.28 6.00 -9.44
N TYR A 356 -14.29 5.61 -8.68
CA TYR A 356 -14.75 4.23 -8.52
C TYR A 356 -15.94 3.99 -9.45
N ARG A 357 -15.82 3.06 -10.40
CA ARG A 357 -16.84 2.72 -11.40
C ARG A 357 -17.20 1.23 -11.39
#